data_78f98f567f39bd5f05ce888e641e4341
#
_entry.id   78f98f567f39bd5f05ce888e641e4341
#
_cell.length_a   1.000
_cell.length_b   1.000
_cell.length_c   1.000
_cell.angle_alpha   90.00
_cell.angle_beta   90.00
_cell.angle_gamma   90.00
#
_symmetry.space_group_name_H-M   'P 1'
#
loop_
_entity.id
_entity.type
_entity.pdbx_description
1 polymer ?
#
loop_
_entity_poly.entity_id
_entity_poly.type
_entity_poly.pdbx_seq_one_letter_code
_entity_poly.pdbx_strand_id
1 'polypeptide(L)'
;AFMRDFEDHLQKPALYILLNKENRKAYIGETDDFQKRISQHIAKKVFWDEVMVFLGSNDDTLSKTEVQQLEYLAYEKAIDVKSYDISENTQSPKTPHMNVFQKAKTDKFFKYVQFLAKFVGCDICERRANIVVKSETEVANPMVTPVPIDLSKEELTGRMFLSLNDEGKYSKREIVLAIVSKFVKENPTVTFSELQA
;
A
#
# COMPACT_ATOMS: atom_id res chain seq x y z
N ALA A 1 21.92 4.62 6.60
CA ALA A 1 21.43 5.99 6.32
C ALA A 1 20.03 6.16 6.89
N PHE A 2 19.01 5.45 6.39
CA PHE A 2 17.61 5.60 6.82
C PHE A 2 17.38 5.57 8.34
N MET A 3 17.95 4.62 9.07
CA MET A 3 17.78 4.50 10.53
C MET A 3 18.32 5.71 11.31
N ARG A 4 19.36 6.41 10.82
CA ARG A 4 19.90 7.61 11.46
C ARG A 4 19.02 8.84 11.21
N ASP A 5 18.48 8.95 10.02
CA ASP A 5 17.72 10.14 9.59
C ASP A 5 16.34 10.21 10.26
N PHE A 6 15.84 9.06 10.77
CA PHE A 6 14.53 8.92 11.39
C PHE A 6 14.57 8.38 12.84
N GLU A 7 15.72 8.44 13.52
CA GLU A 7 15.94 7.82 14.83
C GLU A 7 14.88 8.22 15.86
N ASP A 8 14.57 9.52 15.96
CA ASP A 8 13.57 10.05 16.91
C ASP A 8 12.15 9.56 16.63
N HIS A 9 11.85 9.17 15.39
CA HIS A 9 10.54 8.64 15.00
C HIS A 9 10.43 7.13 15.23
N LEU A 10 11.53 6.40 15.20
CA LEU A 10 11.56 4.94 15.26
C LEU A 10 11.44 4.37 16.67
N GLN A 11 11.56 5.21 17.71
CA GLN A 11 11.38 4.84 19.12
C GLN A 11 9.93 4.99 19.60
N LYS A 12 8.97 4.90 18.67
CA LYS A 12 7.53 5.04 18.93
C LYS A 12 6.80 3.73 18.66
N PRO A 13 5.60 3.56 19.24
CA PRO A 13 4.72 2.45 18.89
C PRO A 13 4.43 2.41 17.39
N ALA A 14 4.60 1.24 16.78
CA ALA A 14 4.47 1.05 15.35
C ALA A 14 3.81 -0.28 14.99
N LEU A 15 3.01 -0.27 13.92
CA LEU A 15 2.74 -1.44 13.11
C LEU A 15 3.86 -1.56 12.08
N TYR A 16 4.39 -2.76 11.84
CA TYR A 16 5.35 -3.00 10.77
C TYR A 16 5.06 -4.30 10.02
N ILE A 17 5.48 -4.33 8.77
CA ILE A 17 5.33 -5.50 7.89
C ILE A 17 6.70 -5.76 7.25
N LEU A 18 7.28 -6.92 7.55
CA LEU A 18 8.47 -7.42 6.87
C LEU A 18 8.01 -8.17 5.62
N LEU A 19 8.65 -7.94 4.50
CA LEU A 19 8.22 -8.46 3.20
C LEU A 19 9.37 -9.09 2.43
N ASN A 20 9.06 -10.15 1.72
CA ASN A 20 9.78 -10.59 0.55
C ASN A 20 8.77 -10.70 -0.60
N LYS A 21 8.83 -9.75 -1.54
CA LYS A 21 7.87 -9.68 -2.64
C LYS A 21 8.07 -10.79 -3.66
N GLU A 22 9.32 -11.20 -3.86
CA GLU A 22 9.67 -12.26 -4.80
C GLU A 22 9.10 -13.61 -4.35
N ASN A 23 9.36 -14.00 -3.11
CA ASN A 23 8.90 -15.26 -2.53
C ASN A 23 7.48 -15.15 -1.93
N ARG A 24 6.84 -14.01 -2.01
CA ARG A 24 5.49 -13.76 -1.48
C ARG A 24 5.36 -14.14 0.00
N LYS A 25 6.38 -13.83 0.80
CA LYS A 25 6.39 -14.04 2.24
C LYS A 25 6.25 -12.73 2.98
N ALA A 26 5.53 -12.76 4.10
CA ALA A 26 5.38 -11.60 4.97
C ALA A 26 5.35 -12.01 6.44
N TYR A 27 5.69 -11.05 7.30
CA TYR A 27 5.49 -11.10 8.74
C TYR A 27 4.89 -9.77 9.17
N ILE A 28 3.81 -9.82 9.91
CA ILE A 28 3.11 -8.65 10.46
C ILE A 28 3.41 -8.59 11.95
N GLY A 29 3.79 -7.42 12.46
CA GLY A 29 4.11 -7.26 13.87
C GLY A 29 3.88 -5.85 14.36
N GLU A 30 3.75 -5.73 15.67
CA GLU A 30 3.69 -4.47 16.39
C GLU A 30 4.86 -4.33 17.37
N THR A 31 5.17 -3.12 17.76
CA THR A 31 6.21 -2.83 18.74
C THR A 31 6.01 -1.47 19.38
N ASP A 32 6.54 -1.28 20.57
CA ASP A 32 6.65 0.04 21.22
C ASP A 32 7.92 0.80 20.77
N ASP A 33 8.92 0.06 20.26
CA ASP A 33 10.21 0.58 19.81
C ASP A 33 10.62 -0.19 18.55
N PHE A 34 10.43 0.44 17.41
CA PHE A 34 10.72 -0.19 16.12
C PHE A 34 12.23 -0.38 15.92
N GLN A 35 13.07 0.55 16.35
CA GLN A 35 14.52 0.47 16.19
C GLN A 35 15.10 -0.77 16.88
N LYS A 36 14.67 -1.02 18.11
CA LYS A 36 15.07 -2.19 18.87
C LYS A 36 14.52 -3.48 18.24
N ARG A 37 13.25 -3.45 17.81
CA ARG A 37 12.58 -4.62 17.25
C ARG A 37 13.17 -5.05 15.92
N ILE A 38 13.45 -4.12 15.02
CA ILE A 38 14.01 -4.45 13.72
C ILE A 38 15.43 -5.03 13.83
N SER A 39 16.24 -4.54 14.79
CA SER A 39 17.56 -5.11 15.07
C SER A 39 17.50 -6.58 15.47
N GLN A 40 16.46 -6.98 16.23
CA GLN A 40 16.22 -8.38 16.58
C GLN A 40 15.81 -9.22 15.36
N HIS A 41 15.01 -8.65 14.45
CA HIS A 41 14.59 -9.35 13.22
C HIS A 41 15.74 -9.53 12.24
N ILE A 42 16.61 -8.53 12.07
CA ILE A 42 17.82 -8.66 11.24
C ILE A 42 18.68 -9.86 11.71
N ALA A 43 18.77 -10.08 13.01
CA ALA A 43 19.55 -11.18 13.57
C ALA A 43 18.88 -12.56 13.47
N LYS A 44 17.55 -12.62 13.38
CA LYS A 44 16.77 -13.88 13.53
C LYS A 44 15.99 -14.30 12.31
N LYS A 45 15.58 -13.39 11.45
CA LYS A 45 14.72 -13.64 10.29
C LYS A 45 15.43 -13.22 9.01
N VAL A 46 15.72 -14.18 8.16
CA VAL A 46 16.48 -13.98 6.91
C VAL A 46 15.59 -13.92 5.66
N PHE A 47 14.27 -14.10 5.80
CA PHE A 47 13.37 -14.25 4.64
C PHE A 47 13.03 -12.91 3.97
N TRP A 48 13.12 -11.78 4.69
CA TRP A 48 12.64 -10.47 4.24
C TRP A 48 13.78 -9.59 3.71
N ASP A 49 13.44 -8.71 2.80
CA ASP A 49 14.33 -7.72 2.16
C ASP A 49 13.76 -6.30 2.20
N GLU A 50 12.46 -6.17 2.43
CA GLU A 50 11.77 -4.90 2.58
C GLU A 50 11.03 -4.82 3.92
N VAL A 51 10.85 -3.61 4.43
CA VAL A 51 10.03 -3.34 5.61
C VAL A 51 9.15 -2.12 5.36
N MET A 52 7.87 -2.23 5.68
CA MET A 52 6.96 -1.10 5.81
C MET A 52 6.74 -0.83 7.31
N VAL A 53 6.84 0.43 7.71
CA VAL A 53 6.61 0.88 9.09
C VAL A 53 5.52 1.94 9.08
N PHE A 54 4.53 1.78 9.94
CA PHE A 54 3.41 2.71 10.09
C PHE A 54 3.44 3.29 11.49
N LEU A 55 3.65 4.58 11.56
CA LEU A 55 3.80 5.37 12.79
C LEU A 55 2.68 6.41 12.87
N GLY A 56 2.26 6.76 14.06
CA GLY A 56 1.46 7.95 14.28
C GLY A 56 2.30 9.23 14.06
N SER A 57 1.63 10.36 13.80
CA SER A 57 2.28 11.66 13.72
C SER A 57 2.82 12.10 15.11
N ASN A 58 3.58 13.20 15.14
CA ASN A 58 4.07 13.75 16.40
C ASN A 58 2.92 14.22 17.30
N ASP A 59 1.86 14.77 16.71
CA ASP A 59 0.70 15.30 17.42
C ASP A 59 -0.35 14.21 17.73
N ASP A 60 -0.31 13.08 17.04
CA ASP A 60 -1.25 11.97 17.20
C ASP A 60 -0.50 10.63 17.18
N THR A 61 0.22 10.36 18.24
CA THR A 61 0.96 9.11 18.42
C THR A 61 0.02 7.93 18.64
N LEU A 62 0.43 6.76 18.16
CA LEU A 62 -0.29 5.52 18.44
C LEU A 62 0.06 5.00 19.82
N SER A 63 -0.93 4.54 20.56
CA SER A 63 -0.74 3.82 21.81
C SER A 63 -0.44 2.33 21.56
N LYS A 64 0.07 1.64 22.57
CA LYS A 64 0.29 0.17 22.53
C LYS A 64 -0.98 -0.58 22.10
N THR A 65 -2.13 -0.25 22.69
CA THR A 65 -3.42 -0.86 22.36
C THR A 65 -3.81 -0.63 20.91
N GLU A 66 -3.55 0.56 20.36
CA GLU A 66 -3.86 0.89 18.97
C GLU A 66 -2.97 0.10 18.01
N VAL A 67 -1.66 -0.03 18.28
CA VAL A 67 -0.78 -0.84 17.39
C VAL A 67 -1.09 -2.32 17.46
N GLN A 68 -1.50 -2.85 18.63
CA GLN A 68 -2.00 -4.23 18.74
C GLN A 68 -3.27 -4.46 17.93
N GLN A 69 -4.19 -3.50 17.93
CA GLN A 69 -5.39 -3.59 17.10
C GLN A 69 -5.04 -3.51 15.61
N LEU A 70 -4.10 -2.65 15.23
CA LEU A 70 -3.63 -2.55 13.85
C LEU A 70 -2.97 -3.85 13.37
N GLU A 71 -2.15 -4.48 14.22
CA GLU A 71 -1.56 -5.79 13.94
C GLU A 71 -2.64 -6.84 13.71
N TYR A 72 -3.64 -6.91 14.61
CA TYR A 72 -4.79 -7.82 14.47
C TYR A 72 -5.53 -7.60 13.14
N LEU A 73 -5.88 -6.35 12.82
CA LEU A 73 -6.60 -6.02 11.58
C LEU A 73 -5.80 -6.37 10.33
N ALA A 74 -4.49 -6.07 10.34
CA ALA A 74 -3.60 -6.38 9.22
C ALA A 74 -3.43 -7.89 9.04
N TYR A 75 -3.29 -8.64 10.13
CA TYR A 75 -3.16 -10.08 10.12
C TYR A 75 -4.43 -10.77 9.61
N GLU A 76 -5.60 -10.41 10.14
CA GLU A 76 -6.90 -10.94 9.69
C GLU A 76 -7.10 -10.65 8.19
N LYS A 77 -6.75 -9.44 7.77
CA LYS A 77 -6.87 -9.06 6.37
C LYS A 77 -5.92 -9.85 5.46
N ALA A 78 -4.69 -10.09 5.89
CA ALA A 78 -3.72 -10.89 5.15
C ALA A 78 -4.17 -12.36 5.01
N ILE A 79 -4.77 -12.94 6.07
CA ILE A 79 -5.37 -14.30 6.01
C ILE A 79 -6.55 -14.35 5.02
N ASP A 80 -7.42 -13.35 5.02
CA ASP A 80 -8.56 -13.29 4.09
C ASP A 80 -8.10 -13.16 2.63
N VAL A 81 -7.11 -12.31 2.39
CA VAL A 81 -6.60 -11.99 1.04
C VAL A 81 -5.73 -13.11 0.49
N LYS A 82 -4.91 -13.76 1.31
CA LYS A 82 -3.99 -14.86 0.95
C LYS A 82 -2.99 -14.50 -0.18
N SER A 83 -2.63 -13.24 -0.28
CA SER A 83 -1.65 -12.78 -1.28
C SER A 83 -0.22 -13.07 -0.88
N TYR A 84 0.05 -13.24 0.42
CA TYR A 84 1.34 -13.57 1.00
C TYR A 84 1.23 -14.78 1.94
N ASP A 85 2.29 -15.57 1.99
CA ASP A 85 2.49 -16.55 3.05
C ASP A 85 2.93 -15.83 4.33
N ILE A 86 2.10 -15.90 5.38
CA ILE A 86 2.36 -15.32 6.69
C ILE A 86 2.70 -16.35 7.76
N SER A 87 3.21 -17.52 7.37
CA SER A 87 3.60 -18.60 8.28
C SER A 87 4.70 -18.20 9.28
N GLU A 88 5.43 -17.13 9.00
CA GLU A 88 6.39 -16.53 9.92
C GLU A 88 5.74 -15.92 11.19
N ASN A 89 4.42 -15.66 11.14
CA ASN A 89 3.61 -15.31 12.31
C ASN A 89 3.19 -16.59 13.03
N THR A 90 4.04 -17.09 13.94
CA THR A 90 3.78 -18.33 14.69
C THR A 90 2.62 -18.24 15.69
N GLN A 91 2.23 -17.02 16.02
CA GLN A 91 1.09 -16.73 16.93
C GLN A 91 0.15 -15.74 16.25
N SER A 92 -1.15 -16.03 16.34
CA SER A 92 -2.18 -15.08 15.89
C SER A 92 -2.31 -13.93 16.88
N PRO A 93 -2.32 -12.68 16.42
CA PRO A 93 -2.59 -11.53 17.27
C PRO A 93 -3.96 -11.64 17.95
N LYS A 94 -4.08 -11.08 19.15
CA LYS A 94 -5.35 -11.03 19.88
C LYS A 94 -5.95 -9.64 19.78
N THR A 95 -7.27 -9.56 19.67
CA THR A 95 -8.00 -8.30 19.73
C THR A 95 -7.86 -7.67 21.13
N PRO A 96 -7.29 -6.46 21.24
CA PRO A 96 -7.22 -5.78 22.53
C PRO A 96 -8.57 -5.21 22.94
N HIS A 97 -8.75 -4.94 24.24
CA HIS A 97 -9.93 -4.22 24.71
C HIS A 97 -9.77 -2.73 24.40
N MET A 98 -10.74 -2.15 23.69
CA MET A 98 -10.72 -0.76 23.24
C MET A 98 -12.06 -0.09 23.47
N ASN A 99 -12.05 1.21 23.79
CA ASN A 99 -13.26 2.01 23.75
C ASN A 99 -13.64 2.39 22.30
N VAL A 100 -14.86 2.89 22.12
CA VAL A 100 -15.44 3.19 20.80
C VAL A 100 -14.59 4.24 20.03
N PHE A 101 -14.05 5.23 20.73
CA PHE A 101 -13.24 6.28 20.08
C PHE A 101 -11.89 5.76 19.61
N GLN A 102 -11.21 4.95 20.45
CA GLN A 102 -9.97 4.29 20.06
C GLN A 102 -10.17 3.38 18.85
N LYS A 103 -11.26 2.59 18.87
CA LYS A 103 -11.60 1.71 17.75
C LYS A 103 -11.81 2.51 16.46
N ALA A 104 -12.62 3.57 16.50
CA ALA A 104 -12.89 4.42 15.34
C ALA A 104 -11.60 5.07 14.79
N LYS A 105 -10.71 5.55 15.67
CA LYS A 105 -9.39 6.08 15.31
C LYS A 105 -8.54 5.02 14.60
N THR A 106 -8.46 3.83 15.19
CA THR A 106 -7.65 2.73 14.66
C THR A 106 -8.18 2.21 13.32
N ASP A 107 -9.51 2.08 13.18
CA ASP A 107 -10.15 1.69 11.91
C ASP A 107 -9.87 2.72 10.80
N LYS A 108 -9.88 4.01 11.14
CA LYS A 108 -9.49 5.08 10.20
C LYS A 108 -8.02 4.98 9.81
N PHE A 109 -7.14 4.79 10.78
CA PHE A 109 -5.70 4.63 10.52
C PHE A 109 -5.43 3.39 9.67
N PHE A 110 -6.12 2.29 9.90
CA PHE A 110 -5.98 1.07 9.11
C PHE A 110 -6.32 1.28 7.62
N LYS A 111 -7.29 2.13 7.31
CA LYS A 111 -7.56 2.52 5.90
C LYS A 111 -6.37 3.21 5.25
N TYR A 112 -5.63 4.04 6.00
CA TYR A 112 -4.38 4.61 5.50
C TYR A 112 -3.28 3.56 5.31
N VAL A 113 -3.16 2.59 6.23
CA VAL A 113 -2.25 1.45 6.08
C VAL A 113 -2.53 0.69 4.78
N GLN A 114 -3.79 0.35 4.52
CA GLN A 114 -4.21 -0.33 3.30
C GLN A 114 -3.90 0.49 2.04
N PHE A 115 -4.23 1.78 2.07
CA PHE A 115 -3.95 2.69 0.96
C PHE A 115 -2.46 2.79 0.66
N LEU A 116 -1.62 3.02 1.68
CA LEU A 116 -0.18 3.17 1.53
C LEU A 116 0.47 1.86 1.08
N ALA A 117 0.07 0.72 1.64
CA ALA A 117 0.55 -0.59 1.20
C ALA A 117 0.27 -0.80 -0.29
N LYS A 118 -0.96 -0.54 -0.73
CA LYS A 118 -1.32 -0.61 -2.15
C LYS A 118 -0.51 0.36 -3.00
N PHE A 119 -0.34 1.60 -2.54
CA PHE A 119 0.40 2.63 -3.26
C PHE A 119 1.85 2.22 -3.56
N VAL A 120 2.52 1.53 -2.63
CA VAL A 120 3.88 0.99 -2.83
C VAL A 120 3.90 -0.39 -3.50
N GLY A 121 2.75 -0.85 -4.00
CA GLY A 121 2.63 -2.10 -4.74
C GLY A 121 2.59 -3.37 -3.88
N CYS A 122 2.29 -3.23 -2.58
CA CYS A 122 2.09 -4.36 -1.68
C CYS A 122 0.58 -4.68 -1.59
N ASP A 123 0.19 -5.85 -2.06
CA ASP A 123 -1.18 -6.35 -2.10
C ASP A 123 -1.53 -7.26 -0.91
N ILE A 124 -0.83 -7.13 0.22
CA ILE A 124 -1.06 -7.95 1.42
C ILE A 124 -2.47 -7.74 2.01
N CYS A 125 -3.02 -6.54 1.84
CA CYS A 125 -4.36 -6.17 2.32
C CYS A 125 -5.42 -6.11 1.20
N GLU A 126 -5.10 -6.52 -0.03
CA GLU A 126 -6.05 -6.49 -1.16
C GLU A 126 -6.02 -7.79 -1.94
N ARG A 127 -7.21 -8.30 -2.30
CA ARG A 127 -7.31 -9.40 -3.25
C ARG A 127 -6.81 -8.93 -4.60
N ARG A 128 -5.89 -9.66 -5.21
CA ARG A 128 -5.62 -9.49 -6.62
C ARG A 128 -6.91 -9.76 -7.38
N ALA A 129 -7.34 -8.81 -8.21
CA ALA A 129 -8.34 -9.13 -9.22
C ALA A 129 -7.75 -10.28 -10.04
N ASN A 130 -8.38 -11.46 -9.98
CA ASN A 130 -8.03 -12.56 -10.87
C ASN A 130 -8.31 -12.05 -12.28
N ILE A 131 -7.28 -11.63 -12.98
CA ILE A 131 -7.33 -11.53 -14.44
C ILE A 131 -7.40 -12.98 -14.89
N VAL A 132 -8.62 -13.47 -15.10
CA VAL A 132 -8.85 -14.72 -15.82
C VAL A 132 -8.36 -14.43 -17.23
N VAL A 133 -7.10 -14.72 -17.50
CA VAL A 133 -6.63 -14.92 -18.86
C VAL A 133 -7.32 -16.18 -19.33
N LYS A 134 -8.45 -16.03 -20.02
CA LYS A 134 -9.00 -17.11 -20.82
C LYS A 134 -7.94 -17.43 -21.85
N SER A 135 -7.23 -18.52 -21.64
CA SER A 135 -6.48 -19.18 -22.69
C SER A 135 -7.50 -19.64 -23.73
N GLU A 136 -7.63 -18.88 -24.79
CA GLU A 136 -8.35 -19.32 -25.97
C GLU A 136 -7.54 -20.44 -26.61
N THR A 137 -8.01 -21.66 -26.39
CA THR A 137 -7.65 -22.82 -27.20
C THR A 137 -8.30 -22.61 -28.57
N GLU A 138 -7.50 -22.68 -29.61
CA GLU A 138 -7.88 -22.59 -31.02
C GLU A 138 -9.09 -23.48 -31.34
N VAL A 139 -10.12 -22.91 -31.96
CA VAL A 139 -11.02 -23.64 -32.85
C VAL A 139 -11.37 -22.75 -34.05
N ALA A 140 -10.95 -23.22 -35.17
CA ALA A 140 -11.33 -22.95 -36.55
C ALA A 140 -12.31 -21.83 -36.90
N ASN A 141 -11.85 -21.04 -37.87
CA ASN A 141 -12.51 -20.06 -38.71
C ASN A 141 -13.83 -20.56 -39.34
N PRO A 142 -14.87 -19.70 -39.44
CA PRO A 142 -15.35 -19.37 -40.78
C PRO A 142 -15.51 -17.87 -41.02
N MET A 143 -15.14 -17.49 -42.20
CA MET A 143 -15.26 -16.26 -42.94
C MET A 143 -16.58 -15.52 -42.71
N VAL A 144 -16.54 -14.30 -42.20
CA VAL A 144 -17.64 -13.34 -42.23
C VAL A 144 -17.11 -11.96 -42.60
N THR A 145 -17.79 -11.34 -43.54
CA THR A 145 -17.60 -10.04 -44.19
C THR A 145 -17.58 -8.88 -43.20
N PRO A 146 -16.88 -7.76 -43.53
CA PRO A 146 -16.71 -6.64 -42.61
C PRO A 146 -17.98 -5.79 -42.50
N VAL A 147 -18.47 -5.65 -41.26
CA VAL A 147 -19.46 -4.66 -40.86
C VAL A 147 -18.75 -3.44 -40.31
N PRO A 148 -19.16 -2.20 -40.58
CA PRO A 148 -18.47 -1.01 -40.09
C PRO A 148 -18.55 -0.93 -38.56
N ILE A 149 -17.42 -0.84 -37.88
CA ILE A 149 -17.34 -0.72 -36.44
C ILE A 149 -17.50 0.77 -36.07
N ASP A 150 -18.57 1.04 -35.32
CA ASP A 150 -18.80 2.31 -34.64
C ASP A 150 -17.75 2.47 -33.49
N LEU A 151 -16.88 3.46 -33.65
CA LEU A 151 -15.74 3.76 -32.76
C LEU A 151 -16.13 4.47 -31.44
N SER A 152 -17.32 4.25 -30.90
CA SER A 152 -17.81 4.92 -29.68
C SER A 152 -17.72 4.11 -28.37
N LYS A 153 -17.09 2.91 -28.37
CA LYS A 153 -16.83 2.15 -27.13
C LYS A 153 -15.40 1.61 -27.13
N GLU A 154 -14.46 2.44 -26.66
CA GLU A 154 -13.17 1.92 -26.19
C GLU A 154 -13.44 1.06 -24.94
N GLU A 155 -13.33 -0.25 -25.07
CA GLU A 155 -13.27 -1.18 -23.94
C GLU A 155 -11.98 -0.87 -23.16
N LEU A 156 -12.17 -0.38 -21.94
CA LEU A 156 -11.13 -0.08 -20.98
C LEU A 156 -10.41 -1.37 -20.56
N THR A 157 -9.30 -1.66 -21.18
CA THR A 157 -8.29 -2.55 -20.61
C THR A 157 -7.86 -1.97 -19.27
N GLY A 158 -8.25 -2.54 -18.16
CA GLY A 158 -8.02 -2.26 -16.73
C GLY A 158 -7.01 -1.20 -16.26
N ARG A 159 -6.53 -0.29 -17.10
CA ARG A 159 -5.69 0.86 -16.77
C ARG A 159 -6.56 2.09 -16.66
N MET A 160 -6.71 2.58 -15.44
CA MET A 160 -7.38 3.86 -15.18
C MET A 160 -6.47 4.99 -15.64
N PHE A 161 -6.90 5.73 -16.68
CA PHE A 161 -6.26 6.97 -17.10
C PHE A 161 -6.99 8.16 -16.47
N LEU A 162 -6.25 9.18 -16.13
CA LEU A 162 -6.73 10.42 -15.55
C LEU A 162 -6.50 11.54 -16.58
N SER A 163 -7.42 12.51 -16.66
CA SER A 163 -7.26 13.72 -17.46
C SER A 163 -6.99 14.91 -16.55
N LEU A 164 -6.26 15.90 -17.03
CA LEU A 164 -6.04 17.17 -16.36
C LEU A 164 -6.79 18.25 -17.14
N ASN A 165 -7.86 18.81 -16.57
CA ASN A 165 -8.75 19.79 -17.23
C ASN A 165 -9.30 19.27 -18.59
N ASP A 166 -9.72 18.00 -18.63
CA ASP A 166 -10.21 17.30 -19.83
C ASP A 166 -9.19 17.15 -20.96
N GLU A 167 -7.93 17.46 -20.71
CA GLU A 167 -6.82 17.29 -21.65
C GLU A 167 -5.91 16.14 -21.25
N GLY A 168 -5.53 15.30 -22.23
CA GLY A 168 -4.56 14.22 -22.12
C GLY A 168 -5.09 12.98 -21.39
N LYS A 169 -4.37 11.86 -21.57
CA LYS A 169 -4.58 10.59 -20.85
C LYS A 169 -3.30 10.31 -20.07
N TYR A 170 -3.37 10.39 -18.75
CA TYR A 170 -2.24 10.23 -17.86
C TYR A 170 -2.39 8.99 -16.99
N SER A 171 -1.34 8.22 -16.80
CA SER A 171 -1.25 7.26 -15.71
C SER A 171 -1.21 7.99 -14.36
N LYS A 172 -1.46 7.28 -13.24
CA LYS A 172 -1.42 7.89 -11.89
C LYS A 172 -0.10 8.59 -11.56
N ARG A 173 1.03 8.14 -12.13
CA ARG A 173 2.34 8.79 -11.97
C ARG A 173 2.47 10.04 -12.83
N GLU A 174 2.05 9.92 -14.07
CA GLU A 174 2.18 11.01 -15.06
C GLU A 174 1.29 12.19 -14.71
N ILE A 175 0.10 11.99 -14.13
CA ILE A 175 -0.78 13.08 -13.76
C ILE A 175 -0.17 13.95 -12.66
N VAL A 176 0.52 13.35 -11.68
CA VAL A 176 1.22 14.12 -10.63
C VAL A 176 2.31 14.99 -11.24
N LEU A 177 3.11 14.43 -12.14
CA LEU A 177 4.14 15.19 -12.86
C LEU A 177 3.54 16.29 -13.73
N ALA A 178 2.41 16.03 -14.40
CA ALA A 178 1.70 17.00 -15.22
C ALA A 178 1.16 18.16 -14.37
N ILE A 179 0.57 17.89 -13.21
CA ILE A 179 0.07 18.90 -12.26
C ILE A 179 1.23 19.77 -11.76
N VAL A 180 2.32 19.17 -11.29
CA VAL A 180 3.48 19.89 -10.77
C VAL A 180 4.12 20.73 -11.88
N SER A 181 4.30 20.16 -13.09
CA SER A 181 4.88 20.88 -14.24
C SER A 181 4.01 22.05 -14.67
N LYS A 182 2.67 21.90 -14.65
CA LYS A 182 1.75 22.98 -14.97
C LYS A 182 1.82 24.08 -13.90
N PHE A 183 1.78 23.70 -12.61
CA PHE A 183 1.90 24.65 -11.51
C PHE A 183 3.19 25.49 -11.58
N VAL A 184 4.34 24.83 -11.80
CA VAL A 184 5.65 25.51 -11.93
C VAL A 184 5.67 26.45 -13.15
N LYS A 185 5.06 26.06 -14.27
CA LYS A 185 4.95 26.95 -15.45
C LYS A 185 4.08 28.17 -15.18
N GLU A 186 2.99 28.01 -14.47
CA GLU A 186 2.06 29.09 -14.13
C GLU A 186 2.60 30.00 -13.01
N ASN A 187 3.55 29.50 -12.20
CA ASN A 187 4.14 30.20 -11.06
C ASN A 187 5.69 30.16 -11.11
N PRO A 188 6.34 30.83 -12.07
CA PRO A 188 7.77 30.70 -12.30
C PRO A 188 8.67 31.25 -11.17
N THR A 189 8.10 31.98 -10.22
CA THR A 189 8.81 32.55 -9.07
C THR A 189 8.71 31.71 -7.79
N VAL A 190 7.92 30.64 -7.81
CA VAL A 190 7.73 29.77 -6.62
C VAL A 190 8.99 28.94 -6.38
N THR A 191 9.51 29.04 -5.15
CA THR A 191 10.65 28.26 -4.68
C THR A 191 10.19 26.92 -4.10
N PHE A 192 11.12 25.94 -4.04
CA PHE A 192 10.84 24.62 -3.45
C PHE A 192 10.37 24.72 -1.99
N SER A 193 10.84 25.73 -1.24
CA SER A 193 10.44 25.95 0.16
C SER A 193 8.98 26.40 0.31
N GLU A 194 8.44 27.10 -0.68
CA GLU A 194 7.02 27.54 -0.70
C GLU A 194 6.07 26.42 -1.13
N LEU A 195 6.57 25.38 -1.78
CA LEU A 195 5.79 24.17 -2.12
C LEU A 195 5.64 23.21 -0.93
N GLN A 196 6.38 23.43 0.17
CA GLN A 196 6.34 22.58 1.37
C GLN A 196 5.46 23.18 2.49
N ALA A 197 4.94 24.37 2.34
CA ALA A 197 4.04 25.04 3.29
C ALA A 197 2.58 24.69 3.02
#